data_e3c83c859a6760499470ac5c96033d90
#
_entry.id   e3c83c859a6760499470ac5c96033d90
#
_cell.length_a   1.000
_cell.length_b   1.000
_cell.length_c   1.000
_cell.angle_alpha   90.00
_cell.angle_beta   90.00
_cell.angle_gamma   90.00
#
_symmetry.space_group_name_H-M   'P 1'
#
loop_
_entity.id
_entity.type
_entity.pdbx_description
1 polymer ?
#
loop_
_entity_poly.entity_id
_entity_poly.type
_entity_poly.pdbx_seq_one_letter_code
_entity_poly.pdbx_strand_id
1 'polypeptide(L)'
;MDERPVQRVAVVGEIYTKYCRLGNWDLMSFLASEFCEVGVGGVTWYALYYMDSHSLKGSVVSRRLYRLLAGYLAGVQREMLAILREAGFRTLPPLAECKRQAVGYAPLDLRVADGWLIAAEAVAWASLGYRKILCVQPFACLPGHVLGKGQYAALQRKLPGVRLVSVDYDAST
;
A
#
# COMPACT_ATOMS: atom_id res chain seq x y z
N MET A 1 -5.63 17.65 -28.60
CA MET A 1 -5.53 16.57 -27.58
C MET A 1 -4.07 16.46 -27.20
N ASP A 2 -3.77 16.48 -25.93
CA ASP A 2 -2.38 16.37 -25.44
C ASP A 2 -1.92 14.94 -25.67
N GLU A 3 -0.88 14.73 -26.49
CA GLU A 3 -0.36 13.41 -26.88
C GLU A 3 0.62 12.84 -25.83
N ARG A 4 0.69 13.42 -24.63
CA ARG A 4 1.57 12.89 -23.58
C ARG A 4 1.15 11.48 -23.19
N PRO A 5 2.09 10.51 -23.15
CA PRO A 5 1.76 9.15 -22.74
C PRO A 5 1.36 9.13 -21.27
N VAL A 6 0.25 8.45 -20.96
CA VAL A 6 -0.24 8.27 -19.58
C VAL A 6 0.84 7.57 -18.75
N GLN A 7 1.24 8.19 -17.65
CA GLN A 7 2.23 7.65 -16.73
C GLN A 7 1.55 6.89 -15.60
N ARG A 8 2.04 5.69 -15.28
CA ARG A 8 1.52 4.91 -14.15
C ARG A 8 2.27 5.24 -12.88
N VAL A 9 1.54 5.73 -11.89
CA VAL A 9 2.07 6.09 -10.57
C VAL A 9 1.30 5.34 -9.50
N ALA A 10 1.98 4.57 -8.66
CA ALA A 10 1.37 3.95 -7.49
C ALA A 10 1.55 4.85 -6.27
N VAL A 11 0.54 4.91 -5.40
CA VAL A 11 0.60 5.62 -4.12
C VAL A 11 0.50 4.59 -3.01
N VAL A 12 1.54 4.51 -2.19
CA VAL A 12 1.63 3.65 -1.01
C VAL A 12 2.00 4.51 0.21
N GLY A 13 1.88 3.98 1.40
CA GLY A 13 2.30 4.72 2.60
C GLY A 13 1.22 4.70 3.70
N GLU A 14 1.29 5.69 4.57
CA GLU A 14 0.46 5.79 5.77
C GLU A 14 -1.02 6.00 5.39
N ILE A 15 -1.91 5.30 6.10
CA ILE A 15 -3.32 5.18 5.73
C ILE A 15 -4.05 6.53 5.65
N TYR A 16 -3.87 7.42 6.65
CA TYR A 16 -4.52 8.73 6.64
C TYR A 16 -4.02 9.58 5.46
N THR A 17 -2.71 9.70 5.31
CA THR A 17 -2.09 10.49 4.23
C THR A 17 -2.44 9.93 2.85
N LYS A 18 -2.57 8.61 2.72
CA LYS A 18 -2.93 7.98 1.45
C LYS A 18 -4.35 8.31 0.98
N TYR A 19 -5.31 8.43 1.91
CA TYR A 19 -6.74 8.56 1.55
C TYR A 19 -7.36 9.92 1.87
N CYS A 20 -6.81 10.68 2.82
CA CYS A 20 -7.39 11.94 3.24
C CYS A 20 -6.94 13.10 2.34
N ARG A 21 -7.88 13.63 1.54
CA ARG A 21 -7.62 14.75 0.62
C ARG A 21 -7.04 15.98 1.33
N LEU A 22 -7.51 16.26 2.55
CA LEU A 22 -6.98 17.36 3.35
C LEU A 22 -5.53 17.09 3.78
N GLY A 23 -5.23 15.86 4.19
CA GLY A 23 -3.90 15.48 4.69
C GLY A 23 -2.84 15.28 3.59
N ASN A 24 -3.25 15.14 2.32
CA ASN A 24 -2.34 14.94 1.19
C ASN A 24 -2.48 16.02 0.10
N TRP A 25 -3.14 17.14 0.41
CA TRP A 25 -3.36 18.27 -0.50
C TRP A 25 -3.96 17.86 -1.85
N ASP A 26 -4.94 16.98 -1.79
CA ASP A 26 -5.63 16.43 -2.97
C ASP A 26 -4.68 15.79 -4.00
N LEU A 27 -3.73 15.00 -3.52
CA LEU A 27 -2.73 14.31 -4.33
C LEU A 27 -3.32 13.58 -5.54
N MET A 28 -4.49 12.96 -5.39
CA MET A 28 -5.10 12.20 -6.48
C MET A 28 -5.52 13.11 -7.64
N SER A 29 -6.14 14.26 -7.34
CA SER A 29 -6.51 15.26 -8.35
C SER A 29 -5.26 15.86 -9.01
N PHE A 30 -4.21 16.14 -8.23
CA PHE A 30 -2.93 16.58 -8.76
C PHE A 30 -2.34 15.56 -9.75
N LEU A 31 -2.24 14.28 -9.37
CA LEU A 31 -1.71 13.24 -10.26
C LEU A 31 -2.56 13.06 -11.52
N ALA A 32 -3.89 13.17 -11.39
CA ALA A 32 -4.79 13.11 -12.53
C ALA A 32 -4.56 14.30 -13.49
N SER A 33 -4.35 15.51 -12.97
CA SER A 33 -4.03 16.69 -13.81
C SER A 33 -2.68 16.56 -14.52
N GLU A 34 -1.76 15.76 -13.97
CA GLU A 34 -0.46 15.43 -14.58
C GLU A 34 -0.54 14.22 -15.54
N PHE A 35 -1.74 13.82 -15.97
CA PHE A 35 -1.97 12.68 -16.86
C PHE A 35 -1.44 11.35 -16.31
N CYS A 36 -1.57 11.12 -15.01
CA CYS A 36 -1.17 9.89 -14.36
C CYS A 36 -2.35 8.92 -14.20
N GLU A 37 -2.15 7.65 -14.54
CA GLU A 37 -2.98 6.53 -14.08
C GLU A 37 -2.52 6.18 -12.66
N VAL A 38 -3.38 6.46 -11.68
CA VAL A 38 -3.02 6.30 -10.27
C VAL A 38 -3.42 4.91 -9.76
N GLY A 39 -2.44 4.16 -9.27
CA GLY A 39 -2.64 2.91 -8.54
C GLY A 39 -2.63 3.17 -7.03
N VAL A 40 -3.73 2.84 -6.35
CA VAL A 40 -3.81 2.93 -4.89
C VAL A 40 -4.49 1.68 -4.32
N GLY A 41 -3.93 1.10 -3.26
CA GLY A 41 -4.54 -0.02 -2.54
C GLY A 41 -5.80 0.41 -1.80
N GLY A 42 -6.79 -0.45 -1.66
CA GLY A 42 -8.00 -0.16 -0.89
C GLY A 42 -7.78 -0.29 0.63
N VAL A 43 -8.68 0.28 1.43
CA VAL A 43 -8.65 0.21 2.90
C VAL A 43 -8.69 -1.24 3.42
N THR A 44 -9.26 -2.17 2.65
CA THR A 44 -9.35 -3.59 3.03
C THR A 44 -7.99 -4.25 3.21
N TRP A 45 -6.93 -3.80 2.51
CA TRP A 45 -5.56 -4.30 2.74
C TRP A 45 -5.06 -3.96 4.14
N TYR A 46 -5.31 -2.73 4.58
CA TYR A 46 -4.94 -2.31 5.92
C TYR A 46 -5.75 -3.07 6.99
N ALA A 47 -7.06 -3.21 6.82
CA ALA A 47 -7.91 -3.95 7.74
C ALA A 47 -7.48 -5.41 7.87
N LEU A 48 -7.19 -6.09 6.76
CA LEU A 48 -6.67 -7.45 6.75
C LEU A 48 -5.28 -7.56 7.37
N TYR A 49 -4.38 -6.61 7.09
CA TYR A 49 -3.07 -6.51 7.72
C TYR A 49 -3.18 -6.36 9.24
N TYR A 50 -4.10 -5.52 9.71
CA TYR A 50 -4.38 -5.34 11.14
C TYR A 50 -4.83 -6.65 11.78
N MET A 51 -5.79 -7.33 11.15
CA MET A 51 -6.29 -8.62 11.63
C MET A 51 -5.21 -9.72 11.62
N ASP A 52 -4.40 -9.81 10.56
CA ASP A 52 -3.25 -10.74 10.48
C ASP A 52 -2.27 -10.48 11.64
N SER A 53 -1.97 -9.22 11.93
CA SER A 53 -1.07 -8.85 13.01
C SER A 53 -1.61 -9.21 14.40
N HIS A 54 -2.91 -9.02 14.64
CA HIS A 54 -3.58 -9.33 15.90
C HIS A 54 -3.90 -10.81 16.07
N SER A 55 -4.02 -11.56 14.98
CA SER A 55 -4.25 -13.01 15.03
C SER A 55 -3.11 -13.81 15.67
N LEU A 56 -1.96 -13.18 15.87
CA LEU A 56 -0.77 -13.77 16.48
C LEU A 56 -0.61 -13.40 17.96
N LYS A 57 -1.39 -12.43 18.46
CA LYS A 57 -1.28 -11.87 19.81
C LYS A 57 -2.54 -12.18 20.63
N GLY A 58 -2.41 -12.14 21.95
CA GLY A 58 -3.53 -12.31 22.87
C GLY A 58 -3.93 -13.76 23.16
N SER A 59 -5.14 -13.94 23.69
CA SER A 59 -5.68 -15.25 24.08
C SER A 59 -6.00 -16.14 22.88
N VAL A 60 -6.17 -17.43 23.09
CA VAL A 60 -6.57 -18.40 22.06
C VAL A 60 -7.90 -17.99 21.41
N VAL A 61 -8.82 -17.49 22.22
CA VAL A 61 -10.15 -17.06 21.75
C VAL A 61 -10.02 -15.84 20.84
N SER A 62 -9.29 -14.80 21.26
CA SER A 62 -9.09 -13.61 20.44
C SER A 62 -8.38 -13.94 19.12
N ARG A 63 -7.34 -14.78 19.15
CA ARG A 63 -6.65 -15.21 17.92
C ARG A 63 -7.55 -15.95 16.95
N ARG A 64 -8.45 -16.83 17.45
CA ARG A 64 -9.45 -17.52 16.61
C ARG A 64 -10.44 -16.52 16.01
N LEU A 65 -10.92 -15.57 16.80
CA LEU A 65 -11.85 -14.55 16.32
C LEU A 65 -11.22 -13.69 15.21
N TYR A 66 -9.99 -13.20 15.40
CA TYR A 66 -9.30 -12.43 14.36
C TYR A 66 -9.09 -13.24 13.08
N ARG A 67 -8.79 -14.55 13.17
CA ARG A 67 -8.67 -15.41 11.97
C ARG A 67 -9.97 -15.58 11.23
N LEU A 68 -11.08 -15.78 11.95
CA LEU A 68 -12.41 -15.89 11.34
C LEU A 68 -12.82 -14.60 10.64
N LEU A 69 -12.65 -13.44 11.30
CA LEU A 69 -12.93 -12.14 10.72
C LEU A 69 -12.03 -11.86 9.50
N ALA A 70 -10.75 -12.17 9.58
CA ALA A 70 -9.82 -12.04 8.45
C ALA A 70 -10.24 -12.93 7.28
N GLY A 71 -10.69 -14.18 7.55
CA GLY A 71 -11.19 -15.08 6.51
C GLY A 71 -12.44 -14.54 5.80
N TYR A 72 -13.39 -14.02 6.57
CA TYR A 72 -14.58 -13.37 6.03
C TYR A 72 -14.23 -12.14 5.17
N LEU A 73 -13.46 -11.21 5.72
CA LEU A 73 -13.06 -10.00 5.01
C LEU A 73 -12.21 -10.29 3.75
N ALA A 74 -11.37 -11.33 3.80
CA ALA A 74 -10.63 -11.77 2.63
C ALA A 74 -11.54 -12.35 1.54
N GLY A 75 -12.68 -12.97 1.92
CA GLY A 75 -13.73 -13.36 0.99
C GLY A 75 -14.33 -12.15 0.28
N VAL A 76 -14.81 -11.17 1.05
CA VAL A 76 -15.35 -9.91 0.53
C VAL A 76 -14.35 -9.20 -0.36
N GLN A 77 -13.08 -9.11 0.06
CA GLN A 77 -12.02 -8.50 -0.76
C GLN A 77 -11.89 -9.19 -2.12
N ARG A 78 -11.89 -10.52 -2.17
CA ARG A 78 -11.77 -11.24 -3.45
C ARG A 78 -12.93 -10.94 -4.40
N GLU A 79 -14.15 -10.88 -3.88
CA GLU A 79 -15.34 -10.54 -4.68
C GLU A 79 -15.25 -9.10 -5.23
N MET A 80 -14.90 -8.13 -4.37
CA MET A 80 -14.69 -6.75 -4.78
C MET A 80 -13.61 -6.64 -5.87
N LEU A 81 -12.51 -7.36 -5.72
CA LEU A 81 -11.41 -7.36 -6.70
C LEU A 81 -11.81 -8.00 -8.02
N ALA A 82 -12.65 -9.04 -8.00
CA ALA A 82 -13.17 -9.65 -9.22
C ALA A 82 -14.01 -8.64 -10.01
N ILE A 83 -14.97 -7.99 -9.35
CA ILE A 83 -15.83 -6.96 -9.97
C ILE A 83 -15.00 -5.79 -10.55
N LEU A 84 -14.03 -5.29 -9.79
CA LEU A 84 -13.18 -4.19 -10.26
C LEU A 84 -12.35 -4.58 -11.49
N ARG A 85 -11.83 -5.81 -11.52
CA ARG A 85 -11.05 -6.31 -12.67
C ARG A 85 -11.92 -6.54 -13.89
N GLU A 86 -13.13 -7.06 -13.72
CA GLU A 86 -14.12 -7.18 -14.81
C GLU A 86 -14.48 -5.81 -15.39
N ALA A 87 -14.54 -4.78 -14.54
CA ALA A 87 -14.74 -3.38 -14.97
C ALA A 87 -13.47 -2.73 -15.58
N GLY A 88 -12.37 -3.47 -15.75
CA GLY A 88 -11.14 -2.99 -16.37
C GLY A 88 -10.16 -2.27 -15.44
N PHE A 89 -10.43 -2.21 -14.14
CA PHE A 89 -9.52 -1.56 -13.18
C PHE A 89 -8.31 -2.44 -12.86
N ARG A 90 -7.14 -1.82 -12.77
CA ARG A 90 -5.94 -2.46 -12.23
C ARG A 90 -5.98 -2.40 -10.71
N THR A 91 -5.96 -3.56 -10.08
CA THR A 91 -6.03 -3.66 -8.62
C THR A 91 -4.81 -4.41 -8.08
N LEU A 92 -4.40 -4.07 -6.87
CA LEU A 92 -3.48 -4.93 -6.12
C LEU A 92 -4.05 -6.35 -6.02
N PRO A 93 -3.19 -7.38 -5.95
CA PRO A 93 -3.65 -8.72 -5.60
C PRO A 93 -4.12 -8.75 -4.13
N PRO A 94 -4.86 -9.79 -3.71
CA PRO A 94 -5.26 -9.96 -2.32
C PRO A 94 -4.08 -9.87 -1.35
N LEU A 95 -4.31 -9.42 -0.12
CA LEU A 95 -3.24 -9.19 0.86
C LEU A 95 -2.30 -10.39 1.04
N ALA A 96 -2.85 -11.62 1.06
CA ALA A 96 -2.04 -12.84 1.19
C ALA A 96 -1.03 -13.00 0.04
N GLU A 97 -1.39 -12.57 -1.15
CA GLU A 97 -0.51 -12.55 -2.31
C GLU A 97 0.54 -11.44 -2.20
N CYS A 98 0.14 -10.21 -1.82
CA CYS A 98 1.08 -9.12 -1.55
C CYS A 98 2.13 -9.55 -0.51
N LYS A 99 1.69 -10.23 0.56
CA LYS A 99 2.58 -10.74 1.60
C LYS A 99 3.58 -11.77 1.05
N ARG A 100 3.14 -12.69 0.18
CA ARG A 100 4.05 -13.67 -0.45
C ARG A 100 5.07 -12.99 -1.35
N GLN A 101 4.65 -12.01 -2.16
CA GLN A 101 5.53 -11.25 -3.04
C GLN A 101 6.56 -10.42 -2.27
N ALA A 102 6.23 -9.98 -1.05
CA ALA A 102 7.12 -9.20 -0.20
C ALA A 102 8.22 -10.05 0.50
N VAL A 103 8.13 -11.38 0.43
CA VAL A 103 9.18 -12.27 0.97
C VAL A 103 10.52 -11.95 0.32
N GLY A 104 11.55 -11.73 1.13
CA GLY A 104 12.88 -11.35 0.67
C GLY A 104 13.05 -9.85 0.33
N TYR A 105 11.97 -9.07 0.31
CA TYR A 105 12.00 -7.63 0.13
C TYR A 105 11.87 -6.86 1.43
N ALA A 106 11.02 -7.33 2.34
CA ALA A 106 10.77 -6.70 3.63
C ALA A 106 10.73 -7.73 4.76
N PRO A 107 11.12 -7.36 5.99
CA PRO A 107 10.96 -8.20 7.17
C PRO A 107 9.46 -8.27 7.55
N LEU A 108 8.83 -9.42 7.35
CA LEU A 108 7.39 -9.63 7.55
C LEU A 108 6.98 -9.77 9.03
N ASP A 109 7.92 -9.80 9.93
CA ASP A 109 7.73 -9.77 11.39
C ASP A 109 7.57 -8.35 11.96
N LEU A 110 7.93 -7.33 11.21
CA LEU A 110 7.70 -5.93 11.55
C LEU A 110 6.21 -5.58 11.40
N ARG A 111 5.48 -5.60 12.52
CA ARG A 111 4.01 -5.48 12.59
C ARG A 111 3.54 -4.30 13.41
N VAL A 112 4.37 -3.27 13.52
CA VAL A 112 4.03 -2.02 14.21
C VAL A 112 3.45 -1.06 13.19
N ALA A 113 2.29 -0.49 13.47
CA ALA A 113 1.55 0.40 12.57
C ALA A 113 1.41 -0.23 11.16
N ASP A 114 1.83 0.45 10.09
CA ASP A 114 1.76 -0.05 8.71
C ASP A 114 2.80 -1.15 8.39
N GLY A 115 3.80 -1.33 9.24
CA GLY A 115 4.78 -2.41 9.23
C GLY A 115 5.29 -2.80 7.85
N TRP A 116 5.17 -4.11 7.53
CA TRP A 116 5.58 -4.63 6.23
C TRP A 116 4.61 -4.28 5.08
N LEU A 117 3.40 -3.74 5.38
CA LEU A 117 2.36 -3.50 4.37
C LEU A 117 2.82 -2.51 3.30
N ILE A 118 3.48 -1.41 3.69
CA ILE A 118 3.97 -0.38 2.76
C ILE A 118 4.91 -1.01 1.72
N ALA A 119 5.87 -1.80 2.18
CA ALA A 119 6.81 -2.48 1.30
C ALA A 119 6.12 -3.52 0.42
N ALA A 120 5.16 -4.27 0.96
CA ALA A 120 4.40 -5.26 0.21
C ALA A 120 3.54 -4.62 -0.90
N GLU A 121 2.87 -3.51 -0.61
CA GLU A 121 2.15 -2.75 -1.64
C GLU A 121 3.11 -2.25 -2.73
N ALA A 122 4.28 -1.70 -2.36
CA ALA A 122 5.26 -1.23 -3.33
C ALA A 122 5.75 -2.35 -4.26
N VAL A 123 6.08 -3.52 -3.71
CA VAL A 123 6.49 -4.71 -4.49
C VAL A 123 5.36 -5.18 -5.40
N ALA A 124 4.14 -5.25 -4.90
CA ALA A 124 2.99 -5.69 -5.67
C ALA A 124 2.65 -4.72 -6.82
N TRP A 125 2.69 -3.41 -6.59
CA TRP A 125 2.54 -2.44 -7.67
C TRP A 125 3.65 -2.52 -8.70
N ALA A 126 4.90 -2.71 -8.26
CA ALA A 126 6.02 -2.92 -9.17
C ALA A 126 5.83 -4.15 -10.07
N SER A 127 5.29 -5.26 -9.52
CA SER A 127 4.98 -6.47 -10.29
C SER A 127 3.86 -6.27 -11.33
N LEU A 128 2.96 -5.31 -11.08
CA LEU A 128 1.90 -4.90 -12.01
C LEU A 128 2.38 -3.88 -13.07
N GLY A 129 3.69 -3.59 -13.10
CA GLY A 129 4.29 -2.71 -14.10
C GLY A 129 4.30 -1.22 -13.72
N TYR A 130 3.96 -0.86 -12.49
CA TYR A 130 4.14 0.50 -11.99
C TYR A 130 5.62 0.75 -11.69
N ARG A 131 6.22 1.68 -12.41
CA ARG A 131 7.65 2.02 -12.27
C ARG A 131 7.91 3.27 -11.45
N LYS A 132 6.86 4.01 -11.13
CA LYS A 132 6.91 5.21 -10.28
C LYS A 132 6.02 4.96 -9.07
N ILE A 133 6.59 5.02 -7.88
CA ILE A 133 5.88 4.75 -6.62
C ILE A 133 6.11 5.92 -5.68
N LEU A 134 5.04 6.59 -5.28
CA LEU A 134 5.02 7.62 -4.25
C LEU A 134 4.72 6.97 -2.91
N CYS A 135 5.59 7.18 -1.95
CA CYS A 135 5.45 6.71 -0.59
C CYS A 135 5.09 7.92 0.29
N VAL A 136 3.81 8.03 0.64
CA VAL A 136 3.26 9.20 1.34
C VAL A 136 3.16 8.95 2.84
N GLN A 137 3.50 9.95 3.64
CA GLN A 137 3.47 9.86 5.10
C GLN A 137 3.40 11.24 5.74
N PRO A 138 2.86 11.37 6.97
CA PRO A 138 2.99 12.59 7.74
C PRO A 138 4.46 12.82 8.11
N PHE A 139 4.89 14.08 8.15
CA PHE A 139 6.19 14.43 8.70
C PHE A 139 6.33 13.90 10.14
N ALA A 140 7.50 13.40 10.49
CA ALA A 140 7.80 12.79 11.79
C ALA A 140 6.97 11.54 12.16
N CYS A 141 6.24 10.94 11.23
CA CYS A 141 5.60 9.64 11.45
C CYS A 141 6.66 8.54 11.63
N LEU A 142 6.91 8.12 12.88
CA LEU A 142 7.97 7.14 13.18
C LEU A 142 7.83 5.83 12.37
N PRO A 143 6.66 5.15 12.33
CA PRO A 143 6.48 3.96 11.50
C PRO A 143 6.75 4.22 10.02
N GLY A 144 6.23 5.32 9.47
CA GLY A 144 6.45 5.70 8.07
C GLY A 144 7.93 5.90 7.74
N HIS A 145 8.68 6.55 8.63
CA HIS A 145 10.10 6.80 8.43
C HIS A 145 10.95 5.54 8.62
N VAL A 146 10.72 4.77 9.68
CA VAL A 146 11.54 3.59 10.00
C VAL A 146 11.17 2.39 9.11
N LEU A 147 9.87 2.06 9.04
CA LEU A 147 9.40 0.85 8.36
C LEU A 147 9.08 1.08 6.88
N GLY A 148 8.79 2.31 6.50
CA GLY A 148 8.65 2.73 5.10
C GLY A 148 9.98 3.23 4.54
N LYS A 149 10.28 4.50 4.78
CA LYS A 149 11.43 5.23 4.21
C LYS A 149 12.78 4.55 4.44
N GLY A 150 12.98 3.96 5.63
CA GLY A 150 14.21 3.22 5.94
C GLY A 150 14.47 2.00 5.04
N GLN A 151 13.43 1.47 4.39
CA GLN A 151 13.54 0.32 3.49
C GLN A 151 13.62 0.71 2.01
N TYR A 152 13.31 1.96 1.63
CA TYR A 152 13.19 2.33 0.21
C TYR A 152 14.46 2.13 -0.59
N ALA A 153 15.63 2.45 -0.04
CA ALA A 153 16.89 2.23 -0.73
C ALA A 153 17.16 0.72 -0.97
N ALA A 154 16.79 -0.13 -0.03
CA ALA A 154 16.92 -1.58 -0.18
C ALA A 154 15.91 -2.13 -1.20
N LEU A 155 14.66 -1.67 -1.16
CA LEU A 155 13.63 -2.02 -2.13
C LEU A 155 14.02 -1.58 -3.54
N GLN A 156 14.51 -0.35 -3.70
CA GLN A 156 14.88 0.18 -5.02
C GLN A 156 16.05 -0.58 -5.65
N ARG A 157 17.01 -1.05 -4.84
CA ARG A 157 18.09 -1.94 -5.34
C ARG A 157 17.56 -3.29 -5.82
N LYS A 158 16.49 -3.81 -5.19
CA LYS A 158 15.90 -5.12 -5.54
C LYS A 158 14.82 -5.03 -6.63
N LEU A 159 14.35 -3.84 -6.95
CA LEU A 159 13.31 -3.59 -7.96
C LEU A 159 13.89 -2.75 -9.11
N PRO A 160 14.60 -3.38 -10.06
CA PRO A 160 15.27 -2.67 -11.14
C PRO A 160 14.25 -1.90 -11.99
N GLY A 161 14.57 -0.66 -12.30
CA GLY A 161 13.72 0.23 -13.09
C GLY A 161 12.52 0.84 -12.34
N VAL A 162 12.38 0.56 -11.04
CA VAL A 162 11.39 1.21 -10.17
C VAL A 162 12.00 2.41 -9.48
N ARG A 163 11.30 3.54 -9.49
CA ARG A 163 11.65 4.75 -8.72
C ARG A 163 10.69 4.91 -7.56
N LEU A 164 11.22 4.84 -6.35
CA LEU A 164 10.51 5.13 -5.10
C LEU A 164 10.81 6.56 -4.68
N VAL A 165 9.78 7.35 -4.44
CA VAL A 165 9.91 8.74 -3.96
C VAL A 165 9.11 8.88 -2.67
N SER A 166 9.76 9.33 -1.60
CA SER A 166 9.11 9.65 -0.32
C SER A 166 8.59 11.07 -0.34
N VAL A 167 7.35 11.25 0.08
CA VAL A 167 6.71 12.57 0.25
C VAL A 167 6.23 12.68 1.68
N ASP A 168 6.81 13.62 2.41
CA ASP A 168 6.42 13.92 3.79
C ASP A 168 5.45 15.11 3.76
N TYR A 169 4.27 14.94 4.36
CA TYR A 169 3.26 15.97 4.48
C TYR A 169 3.34 16.62 5.86
N ASP A 170 3.40 17.95 5.89
CA ASP A 170 3.45 18.76 7.09
C ASP A 170 2.31 19.78 7.09
N ALA A 171 1.74 20.07 8.25
CA ALA A 171 0.69 21.07 8.43
C ALA A 171 1.19 22.51 8.43
N SER A 172 2.51 22.72 8.44
CA SER A 172 3.14 24.05 8.58
C SER A 172 3.34 24.81 7.26
N THR A 173 2.86 24.30 6.14
CA THR A 173 3.00 24.95 4.82
C THR A 173 1.68 25.42 4.25
#